data_eec756067f55464eb4834d8819d4bb47
#
_entry.id   eec756067f55464eb4834d8819d4bb47
#
_cell.length_a   1.000
_cell.length_b   1.000
_cell.length_c   1.000
_cell.angle_alpha   90.00
_cell.angle_beta   90.00
_cell.angle_gamma   90.00
#
_symmetry.space_group_name_H-M   'P 1'
#
loop_
_entity.id
_entity.type
_entity.pdbx_description
1 polymer ?
#
loop_
_entity_poly.entity_id
_entity_poly.type
_entity_poly.pdbx_seq_one_letter_code
_entity_poly.pdbx_strand_id
1 'polypeptide(L)'
;MKLKEVVLGLAAFACLAMASCGNMNQVLSAMTNGTGVVNAISSVIGLDKVKAQNLIGSWKYSAPGCAFTSENLLAKAGGEVAAVQIEEKLQPYYQQVKISESNTFITFNEDGTFSSKIAGTPFNGNYTFDEATQKITLKGLLLSVNCYAKKELNGISILFEAKKLLTVLQTMSAMSGNKDLQTIGDLSKNYDGVRVGFDMKR
;
A
#
# COMPACT_ATOMS: atom_id res chain seq x y z
N MET A 1 -9.49 14.69 54.49
CA MET A 1 -8.88 14.68 53.13
C MET A 1 -8.52 16.11 52.81
N LYS A 2 -7.26 16.38 52.59
CA LYS A 2 -6.67 17.72 52.59
C LYS A 2 -6.85 18.38 51.22
N LEU A 3 -7.35 19.59 51.20
CA LEU A 3 -7.61 20.44 50.02
C LEU A 3 -6.45 20.59 49.05
N LYS A 4 -5.23 20.27 49.46
CA LYS A 4 -4.01 20.31 48.66
C LYS A 4 -3.91 19.19 47.60
N GLU A 5 -4.54 18.05 47.82
CA GLU A 5 -4.51 16.91 46.86
C GLU A 5 -5.47 17.12 45.70
N VAL A 6 -6.55 17.88 45.90
CA VAL A 6 -7.55 18.18 44.86
C VAL A 6 -7.04 19.25 43.88
N VAL A 7 -6.18 20.17 44.36
CA VAL A 7 -5.60 21.24 43.52
C VAL A 7 -4.50 20.66 42.60
N LEU A 8 -3.78 19.63 43.04
CA LEU A 8 -2.74 19.00 42.22
C LEU A 8 -3.33 18.14 41.08
N GLY A 9 -4.51 17.54 41.32
CA GLY A 9 -5.22 16.77 40.31
C GLY A 9 -5.81 17.60 39.17
N LEU A 10 -6.24 18.83 39.48
CA LEU A 10 -6.80 19.76 38.48
C LEU A 10 -5.72 20.46 37.64
N ALA A 11 -4.52 20.65 38.16
CA ALA A 11 -3.42 21.23 37.42
C ALA A 11 -2.83 20.27 36.35
N ALA A 12 -2.91 18.98 36.58
CA ALA A 12 -2.46 17.96 35.60
C ALA A 12 -3.40 17.80 34.40
N PHE A 13 -4.68 18.13 34.56
CA PHE A 13 -5.67 18.01 33.45
C PHE A 13 -5.71 19.27 32.57
N ALA A 14 -5.25 20.42 33.05
CA ALA A 14 -5.22 21.65 32.26
C ALA A 14 -4.05 21.75 31.31
N CYS A 15 -2.97 20.92 31.45
CA CYS A 15 -1.82 20.93 30.55
C CYS A 15 -2.02 20.09 29.27
N LEU A 16 -3.09 19.27 29.19
CA LEU A 16 -3.38 18.48 27.98
C LEU A 16 -4.24 19.21 26.94
N ALA A 17 -4.77 20.40 27.27
CA ALA A 17 -5.65 21.14 26.37
C ALA A 17 -4.96 22.25 25.55
N MET A 18 -3.66 22.48 25.71
CA MET A 18 -2.93 23.55 25.00
C MET A 18 -1.91 23.04 23.95
N ALA A 19 -1.95 21.78 23.59
CA ALA A 19 -1.12 21.21 22.50
C ALA A 19 -1.86 21.17 21.15
N SER A 20 -2.83 22.04 20.94
CA SER A 20 -3.64 22.06 19.72
C SER A 20 -3.27 23.22 18.78
N CYS A 21 -2.00 23.48 18.56
CA CYS A 21 -1.50 24.28 17.43
C CYS A 21 0.00 24.05 17.22
N GLY A 22 0.45 22.83 17.11
CA GLY A 22 1.81 22.49 16.77
C GLY A 22 1.81 21.41 15.71
N ASN A 23 2.24 21.78 14.51
CA ASN A 23 2.71 20.91 13.42
C ASN A 23 2.28 19.45 13.53
N MET A 24 1.25 19.06 12.79
CA MET A 24 0.73 17.69 12.68
C MET A 24 1.84 16.64 12.42
N ASN A 25 2.94 17.06 11.82
CA ASN A 25 4.14 16.24 11.61
C ASN A 25 4.89 15.88 12.91
N GLN A 26 4.83 16.70 13.96
CA GLN A 26 5.50 16.37 15.24
C GLN A 26 4.69 15.42 16.11
N VAL A 27 3.36 15.51 16.06
CA VAL A 27 2.48 14.57 16.77
C VAL A 27 2.57 13.19 16.11
N LEU A 28 2.68 13.14 14.78
CA LEU A 28 2.88 11.93 14.01
C LEU A 28 4.20 11.23 14.37
N SER A 29 5.29 11.99 14.50
CA SER A 29 6.62 11.46 14.87
C SER A 29 6.66 10.89 16.31
N ALA A 30 5.83 11.39 17.20
CA ALA A 30 5.77 10.92 18.59
C ALA A 30 4.95 9.64 18.77
N MET A 31 4.06 9.30 17.82
CA MET A 31 3.26 8.08 17.85
C MET A 31 3.89 6.89 17.11
N THR A 32 4.96 7.12 16.36
CA THR A 32 5.51 6.09 15.47
C THR A 32 6.91 5.65 15.87
N ASN A 33 7.00 4.61 16.67
CA ASN A 33 8.16 3.71 16.64
C ASN A 33 8.04 2.68 15.49
N GLY A 34 7.29 2.99 14.43
CA GLY A 34 7.10 2.08 13.30
C GLY A 34 6.60 2.80 12.05
N THR A 35 7.17 2.45 10.92
CA THR A 35 6.82 2.92 9.56
C THR A 35 5.34 2.71 9.17
N GLY A 36 4.63 1.82 9.87
CA GLY A 36 3.26 1.43 9.55
C GLY A 36 2.21 2.55 9.67
N VAL A 37 2.33 3.41 10.68
CA VAL A 37 1.30 4.45 10.92
C VAL A 37 1.43 5.63 9.95
N VAL A 38 2.65 5.93 9.50
CA VAL A 38 2.86 7.00 8.51
C VAL A 38 2.30 6.59 7.14
N ASN A 39 2.37 5.30 6.81
CA ASN A 39 1.78 4.76 5.59
C ASN A 39 0.25 4.73 5.64
N ALA A 40 -0.36 4.60 6.82
CA ALA A 40 -1.81 4.63 6.99
C ALA A 40 -2.44 5.99 6.63
N ILE A 41 -1.76 7.10 6.95
CA ILE A 41 -2.25 8.45 6.62
C ILE A 41 -2.29 8.69 5.11
N SER A 42 -1.34 8.13 4.37
CA SER A 42 -1.32 8.17 2.90
C SER A 42 -2.07 7.03 2.24
N SER A 43 -2.84 6.24 3.00
CA SER A 43 -3.60 5.10 2.47
C SER A 43 -4.76 5.47 1.56
N VAL A 44 -5.19 6.74 1.55
CA VAL A 44 -6.17 7.27 0.59
C VAL A 44 -5.46 7.71 -0.69
N ILE A 45 -5.84 7.11 -1.81
CA ILE A 45 -5.24 7.46 -3.10
C ILE A 45 -5.63 8.89 -3.47
N GLY A 46 -4.62 9.71 -3.74
CA GLY A 46 -4.77 11.09 -4.17
C GLY A 46 -4.19 12.14 -3.24
N LEU A 47 -3.79 11.77 -2.01
CA LEU A 47 -3.11 12.70 -1.10
C LEU A 47 -1.67 12.99 -1.57
N ASP A 48 -0.97 11.96 -2.09
CA ASP A 48 0.35 12.09 -2.66
C ASP A 48 0.42 11.40 -4.03
N LYS A 49 0.65 12.21 -5.08
CA LYS A 49 0.68 11.72 -6.45
C LYS A 49 2.10 11.37 -6.91
N VAL A 50 2.23 10.22 -7.56
CA VAL A 50 3.42 9.86 -8.32
C VAL A 50 3.40 10.63 -9.64
N LYS A 51 4.51 11.26 -10.01
CA LYS A 51 4.70 11.86 -11.35
C LYS A 51 5.28 10.80 -12.29
N ALA A 52 5.00 10.92 -13.61
CA ALA A 52 5.47 9.96 -14.60
C ALA A 52 6.98 9.75 -14.55
N GLN A 53 7.75 10.83 -14.44
CA GLN A 53 9.22 10.75 -14.31
C GLN A 53 9.66 9.98 -13.06
N ASN A 54 8.89 10.05 -11.96
CA ASN A 54 9.23 9.37 -10.72
C ASN A 54 8.83 7.89 -10.74
N LEU A 55 7.91 7.50 -11.65
CA LEU A 55 7.56 6.10 -11.86
C LEU A 55 8.69 5.33 -12.56
N ILE A 56 9.41 5.97 -13.49
CA ILE A 56 10.49 5.36 -14.26
C ILE A 56 11.59 4.84 -13.32
N GLY A 57 12.08 3.63 -13.62
CA GLY A 57 13.13 2.95 -12.85
C GLY A 57 12.70 1.60 -12.30
N SER A 58 13.59 0.98 -11.55
CA SER A 58 13.39 -0.36 -10.97
C SER A 58 12.89 -0.26 -9.54
N TRP A 59 11.85 -1.01 -9.25
CA TRP A 59 11.16 -1.07 -7.97
C TRP A 59 11.11 -2.51 -7.49
N LYS A 60 11.58 -2.76 -6.28
CA LYS A 60 11.60 -4.08 -5.65
C LYS A 60 10.60 -4.16 -4.52
N TYR A 61 9.98 -5.30 -4.34
CA TYR A 61 9.07 -5.58 -3.25
C TYR A 61 9.71 -5.30 -1.88
N SER A 62 8.97 -4.64 -1.03
CA SER A 62 9.37 -4.31 0.34
C SER A 62 8.39 -4.88 1.36
N ALA A 63 7.08 -4.68 1.13
CA ALA A 63 6.01 -5.13 2.01
C ALA A 63 4.70 -5.29 1.23
N PRO A 64 3.65 -5.93 1.77
CA PRO A 64 2.30 -5.77 1.27
C PRO A 64 1.90 -4.30 1.30
N GLY A 65 1.17 -3.85 0.28
CA GLY A 65 0.63 -2.50 0.21
C GLY A 65 -0.89 -2.51 0.21
N CYS A 66 -1.49 -1.50 0.82
CA CYS A 66 -2.93 -1.32 0.91
C CYS A 66 -3.33 0.15 0.75
N ALA A 67 -4.46 0.39 0.11
CA ALA A 67 -5.10 1.71 0.11
C ALA A 67 -6.62 1.59 -0.04
N PHE A 68 -7.34 2.52 0.56
CA PHE A 68 -8.78 2.68 0.34
C PHE A 68 -9.04 3.59 -0.86
N THR A 69 -10.12 3.33 -1.58
CA THR A 69 -10.48 4.11 -2.78
C THR A 69 -11.14 5.44 -2.44
N SER A 70 -11.49 5.68 -1.19
CA SER A 70 -12.02 6.96 -0.70
C SER A 70 -11.84 7.12 0.81
N GLU A 71 -11.82 8.38 1.28
CA GLU A 71 -11.77 8.72 2.70
C GLU A 71 -12.97 8.16 3.48
N ASN A 72 -14.15 8.15 2.88
CA ASN A 72 -15.35 7.60 3.50
C ASN A 72 -15.22 6.08 3.75
N LEU A 73 -14.59 5.33 2.86
CA LEU A 73 -14.35 3.91 3.04
C LEU A 73 -13.27 3.66 4.10
N LEU A 74 -12.20 4.46 4.10
CA LEU A 74 -11.18 4.42 5.14
C LEU A 74 -11.80 4.65 6.53
N ALA A 75 -12.62 5.70 6.68
CA ALA A 75 -13.29 6.03 7.94
C ALA A 75 -14.24 4.91 8.40
N LYS A 76 -15.04 4.34 7.49
CA LYS A 76 -15.94 3.21 7.79
C LYS A 76 -15.19 1.95 8.20
N ALA A 77 -13.99 1.74 7.67
CA ALA A 77 -13.16 0.58 8.01
C ALA A 77 -12.46 0.70 9.38
N GLY A 78 -12.54 1.84 10.05
CA GLY A 78 -11.90 2.07 11.35
C GLY A 78 -10.75 3.08 11.31
N GLY A 79 -10.68 3.88 10.24
CA GLY A 79 -9.70 4.94 10.11
C GLY A 79 -8.32 4.45 9.64
N GLU A 80 -7.30 5.18 9.98
CA GLU A 80 -5.91 4.98 9.49
C GLU A 80 -5.30 3.61 9.83
N VAL A 81 -5.73 3.00 10.93
CA VAL A 81 -5.21 1.69 11.39
C VAL A 81 -5.66 0.55 10.48
N ALA A 82 -6.77 0.71 9.76
CA ALA A 82 -7.36 -0.38 8.99
C ALA A 82 -6.47 -0.84 7.81
N ALA A 83 -5.79 0.08 7.12
CA ALA A 83 -4.87 -0.28 6.03
C ALA A 83 -3.70 -1.12 6.56
N VAL A 84 -3.08 -0.68 7.66
CA VAL A 84 -1.99 -1.41 8.32
C VAL A 84 -2.43 -2.82 8.74
N GLN A 85 -3.63 -2.96 9.32
CA GLN A 85 -4.16 -4.27 9.70
C GLN A 85 -4.38 -5.20 8.49
N ILE A 86 -4.75 -4.65 7.34
CA ILE A 86 -4.87 -5.44 6.10
C ILE A 86 -3.49 -5.87 5.62
N GLU A 87 -2.50 -4.97 5.61
CA GLU A 87 -1.12 -5.27 5.23
C GLU A 87 -0.51 -6.36 6.12
N GLU A 88 -0.68 -6.24 7.45
CA GLU A 88 -0.25 -7.25 8.42
C GLU A 88 -0.89 -8.63 8.17
N LYS A 89 -2.18 -8.65 7.83
CA LYS A 89 -2.88 -9.91 7.48
C LYS A 89 -2.39 -10.50 6.16
N LEU A 90 -1.99 -9.69 5.19
CA LEU A 90 -1.48 -10.16 3.90
C LEU A 90 -0.05 -10.68 4.00
N GLN A 91 0.76 -10.17 4.94
CA GLN A 91 2.17 -10.52 5.08
C GLN A 91 2.46 -12.03 5.14
N PRO A 92 1.79 -12.84 6.02
CA PRO A 92 2.04 -14.29 6.07
C PRO A 92 1.68 -15.01 4.76
N TYR A 93 0.64 -14.56 4.06
CA TYR A 93 0.26 -15.16 2.78
C TYR A 93 1.28 -14.85 1.68
N TYR A 94 1.82 -13.63 1.64
CA TYR A 94 2.88 -13.26 0.69
C TYR A 94 4.14 -14.07 0.95
N GLN A 95 4.49 -14.31 2.22
CA GLN A 95 5.59 -15.20 2.60
C GLN A 95 5.34 -16.66 2.17
N GLN A 96 4.11 -17.17 2.37
CA GLN A 96 3.74 -18.52 1.98
C GLN A 96 3.94 -18.76 0.48
N VAL A 97 3.59 -17.80 -0.36
CA VAL A 97 3.80 -17.89 -1.83
C VAL A 97 5.19 -17.40 -2.25
N LYS A 98 6.08 -17.20 -1.28
CA LYS A 98 7.49 -16.84 -1.47
C LYS A 98 7.69 -15.49 -2.19
N ILE A 99 6.77 -14.54 -2.04
CA ILE A 99 6.97 -13.17 -2.50
C ILE A 99 8.08 -12.55 -1.66
N SER A 100 9.12 -12.04 -2.32
CA SER A 100 10.30 -11.47 -1.68
C SER A 100 10.93 -10.39 -2.56
N GLU A 101 11.81 -9.58 -2.01
CA GLU A 101 12.57 -8.55 -2.74
C GLU A 101 13.37 -9.14 -3.91
N SER A 102 13.88 -10.35 -3.77
CA SER A 102 14.72 -10.99 -4.80
C SER A 102 13.96 -11.52 -6.02
N ASN A 103 12.65 -11.77 -5.88
CA ASN A 103 11.85 -12.41 -6.92
C ASN A 103 10.57 -11.65 -7.29
N THR A 104 10.34 -10.48 -6.69
CA THR A 104 9.18 -9.64 -6.99
C THR A 104 9.64 -8.21 -7.19
N PHE A 105 9.62 -7.77 -8.44
CA PHE A 105 10.05 -6.44 -8.85
C PHE A 105 9.34 -6.00 -10.13
N ILE A 106 9.36 -4.71 -10.41
CA ILE A 106 8.93 -4.10 -11.66
C ILE A 106 9.88 -2.98 -12.06
N THR A 107 10.23 -2.93 -13.34
CA THR A 107 11.00 -1.84 -13.96
C THR A 107 10.13 -1.16 -15.01
N PHE A 108 9.95 0.14 -14.89
CA PHE A 108 9.31 0.99 -15.89
C PHE A 108 10.39 1.71 -16.70
N ASN A 109 10.36 1.54 -18.01
CA ASN A 109 11.30 2.18 -18.93
C ASN A 109 10.69 3.44 -19.54
N GLU A 110 11.56 4.39 -19.97
CA GLU A 110 11.13 5.64 -20.61
C GLU A 110 10.42 5.42 -21.94
N ASP A 111 10.70 4.32 -22.62
CA ASP A 111 10.10 3.95 -23.91
C ASP A 111 8.66 3.39 -23.79
N GLY A 112 8.09 3.38 -22.58
CA GLY A 112 6.76 2.84 -22.32
C GLY A 112 6.71 1.31 -22.18
N THR A 113 7.86 0.64 -22.14
CA THR A 113 7.94 -0.79 -21.82
C THR A 113 8.11 -1.02 -20.33
N PHE A 114 7.71 -2.20 -19.86
CA PHE A 114 8.00 -2.64 -18.50
C PHE A 114 8.51 -4.08 -18.49
N SER A 115 9.32 -4.38 -17.49
CA SER A 115 9.71 -5.75 -17.14
C SER A 115 9.42 -6.01 -15.67
N SER A 116 8.88 -7.16 -15.34
CA SER A 116 8.58 -7.51 -13.96
C SER A 116 8.71 -9.00 -13.68
N LYS A 117 8.85 -9.32 -12.40
CA LYS A 117 8.59 -10.65 -11.85
C LYS A 117 7.67 -10.53 -10.64
N ILE A 118 6.76 -11.45 -10.49
CA ILE A 118 5.89 -11.60 -9.30
C ILE A 118 6.05 -13.02 -8.80
N ALA A 119 6.59 -13.20 -7.61
CA ALA A 119 6.95 -14.52 -7.06
C ALA A 119 7.81 -15.36 -8.04
N GLY A 120 8.73 -14.71 -8.75
CA GLY A 120 9.60 -15.33 -9.75
C GLY A 120 8.99 -15.47 -11.16
N THR A 121 7.67 -15.29 -11.32
CA THR A 121 7.00 -15.40 -12.63
C THR A 121 7.17 -14.11 -13.42
N PRO A 122 7.73 -14.15 -14.65
CA PRO A 122 7.94 -12.96 -15.46
C PRO A 122 6.61 -12.45 -16.04
N PHE A 123 6.48 -11.14 -16.08
CA PHE A 123 5.39 -10.43 -16.74
C PHE A 123 5.92 -9.13 -17.33
N ASN A 124 6.05 -9.10 -18.66
CA ASN A 124 6.68 -8.00 -19.39
C ASN A 124 5.74 -7.51 -20.50
N GLY A 125 5.94 -6.29 -20.95
CA GLY A 125 5.13 -5.71 -22.02
C GLY A 125 5.25 -4.20 -22.09
N ASN A 126 4.12 -3.55 -22.47
CA ASN A 126 4.02 -2.11 -22.53
C ASN A 126 3.14 -1.58 -21.39
N TYR A 127 3.40 -0.36 -20.95
CA TYR A 127 2.57 0.31 -19.96
C TYR A 127 2.14 1.70 -20.42
N THR A 128 1.03 2.16 -19.84
CA THR A 128 0.64 3.57 -19.86
C THR A 128 0.36 4.02 -18.44
N PHE A 129 0.66 5.26 -18.13
CA PHE A 129 0.40 5.85 -16.82
C PHE A 129 -0.39 7.15 -16.96
N ASP A 130 -1.49 7.24 -16.24
CA ASP A 130 -2.31 8.44 -16.11
C ASP A 130 -2.06 9.09 -14.75
N GLU A 131 -1.32 10.20 -14.74
CA GLU A 131 -0.99 10.94 -13.52
C GLU A 131 -2.23 11.51 -12.81
N ALA A 132 -3.30 11.82 -13.54
CA ALA A 132 -4.48 12.41 -12.92
C ALA A 132 -5.21 11.41 -12.01
N THR A 133 -5.32 10.17 -12.47
CA THR A 133 -6.00 9.06 -11.79
C THR A 133 -5.03 8.10 -11.09
N GLN A 134 -3.72 8.30 -11.25
CA GLN A 134 -2.66 7.41 -10.76
C GLN A 134 -2.77 5.98 -11.30
N LYS A 135 -3.45 5.81 -12.42
CA LYS A 135 -3.71 4.51 -13.03
C LYS A 135 -2.58 4.10 -13.95
N ILE A 136 -2.07 2.91 -13.74
CA ILE A 136 -1.14 2.22 -14.63
C ILE A 136 -1.91 1.12 -15.36
N THR A 137 -1.81 1.08 -16.68
CA THR A 137 -2.28 -0.07 -17.47
C THR A 137 -1.08 -0.86 -17.95
N LEU A 138 -0.94 -2.11 -17.50
CA LEU A 138 0.11 -3.04 -17.90
C LEU A 138 -0.45 -3.97 -18.98
N LYS A 139 0.15 -4.00 -20.16
CA LYS A 139 -0.24 -4.87 -21.29
C LYS A 139 0.89 -5.83 -21.61
N GLY A 140 0.77 -7.07 -21.14
CA GLY A 140 1.62 -8.17 -21.54
C GLY A 140 1.01 -9.02 -22.66
N LEU A 141 1.67 -10.10 -23.04
CA LEU A 141 1.23 -10.98 -24.11
C LEU A 141 -0.12 -11.65 -23.80
N LEU A 142 -0.30 -12.15 -22.58
CA LEU A 142 -1.47 -12.95 -22.16
C LEU A 142 -2.38 -12.21 -21.17
N LEU A 143 -1.92 -11.13 -20.61
CA LEU A 143 -2.61 -10.43 -19.54
C LEU A 143 -2.55 -8.92 -19.76
N SER A 144 -3.72 -8.26 -19.64
CA SER A 144 -3.80 -6.82 -19.50
C SER A 144 -4.45 -6.50 -18.16
N VAL A 145 -3.77 -5.70 -17.34
CA VAL A 145 -4.22 -5.39 -15.99
C VAL A 145 -4.04 -3.92 -15.67
N ASN A 146 -5.03 -3.36 -14.96
CA ASN A 146 -4.95 -2.04 -14.39
C ASN A 146 -4.49 -2.15 -12.93
N CYS A 147 -3.51 -1.33 -12.58
CA CYS A 147 -3.10 -1.09 -11.21
C CYS A 147 -2.97 0.42 -10.96
N TYR A 148 -2.64 0.80 -9.75
CA TYR A 148 -2.58 2.18 -9.33
C TYR A 148 -1.28 2.42 -8.59
N ALA A 149 -0.61 3.52 -8.92
CA ALA A 149 0.54 3.97 -8.16
C ALA A 149 0.07 4.80 -6.96
N LYS A 150 0.72 4.62 -5.82
CA LYS A 150 0.60 5.48 -4.65
C LYS A 150 2.00 5.84 -4.19
N LYS A 151 2.23 7.11 -3.87
CA LYS A 151 3.52 7.54 -3.35
C LYS A 151 3.66 7.11 -1.90
N GLU A 152 4.81 6.58 -1.55
CA GLU A 152 5.21 6.24 -0.19
C GLU A 152 6.40 7.12 0.24
N LEU A 153 6.71 7.14 1.55
CA LEU A 153 7.85 7.90 2.07
C LEU A 153 9.17 7.52 1.39
N ASN A 154 9.40 6.22 1.20
CA ASN A 154 10.64 5.67 0.67
C ASN A 154 10.44 4.85 -0.61
N GLY A 155 9.36 5.11 -1.35
CA GLY A 155 9.07 4.33 -2.54
C GLY A 155 7.72 4.63 -3.18
N ILE A 156 7.13 3.61 -3.73
CA ILE A 156 5.78 3.62 -4.31
C ILE A 156 5.05 2.33 -3.94
N SER A 157 3.73 2.39 -3.86
CA SER A 157 2.90 1.18 -3.88
C SER A 157 2.36 0.95 -5.29
N ILE A 158 2.36 -0.30 -5.74
CA ILE A 158 1.66 -0.77 -6.94
C ILE A 158 0.48 -1.61 -6.48
N LEU A 159 -0.72 -1.04 -6.62
CA LEU A 159 -1.94 -1.54 -6.00
C LEU A 159 -2.97 -1.96 -7.05
N PHE A 160 -3.61 -3.08 -6.84
CA PHE A 160 -4.69 -3.62 -7.67
C PHE A 160 -6.01 -3.50 -6.91
N GLU A 161 -7.12 -3.26 -7.61
CA GLU A 161 -8.43 -3.47 -7.01
C GLU A 161 -8.48 -4.89 -6.45
N ALA A 162 -8.86 -5.05 -5.18
CA ALA A 162 -8.75 -6.32 -4.48
C ALA A 162 -9.39 -7.48 -5.25
N LYS A 163 -10.57 -7.24 -5.85
CA LYS A 163 -11.26 -8.23 -6.70
C LYS A 163 -10.50 -8.58 -7.98
N LYS A 164 -9.69 -7.67 -8.53
CA LYS A 164 -8.92 -7.90 -9.76
C LYS A 164 -7.57 -8.55 -9.50
N LEU A 165 -7.04 -8.42 -8.29
CA LEU A 165 -5.80 -9.11 -7.91
C LEU A 165 -5.91 -10.62 -8.12
N LEU A 166 -7.08 -11.20 -7.86
CA LEU A 166 -7.34 -12.62 -8.12
C LEU A 166 -7.05 -13.02 -9.57
N THR A 167 -7.54 -12.24 -10.54
CA THR A 167 -7.32 -12.53 -11.97
C THR A 167 -5.83 -12.49 -12.32
N VAL A 168 -5.10 -11.51 -11.78
CA VAL A 168 -3.64 -11.39 -11.96
C VAL A 168 -2.93 -12.62 -11.41
N LEU A 169 -3.23 -13.00 -10.17
CA LEU A 169 -2.59 -14.13 -9.49
C LEU A 169 -2.96 -15.48 -10.12
N GLN A 170 -4.20 -15.65 -10.57
CA GLN A 170 -4.62 -16.85 -11.31
C GLN A 170 -3.86 -16.99 -12.63
N THR A 171 -3.70 -15.89 -13.39
CA THR A 171 -2.96 -15.91 -14.65
C THR A 171 -1.48 -16.23 -14.39
N MET A 172 -0.87 -15.60 -13.37
CA MET A 172 0.52 -15.88 -12.96
C MET A 172 0.69 -17.34 -12.51
N SER A 173 -0.27 -17.88 -11.75
CA SER A 173 -0.29 -19.27 -11.31
C SER A 173 -0.31 -20.23 -12.51
N ALA A 174 -1.16 -19.97 -13.51
CA ALA A 174 -1.22 -20.78 -14.73
C ALA A 174 0.08 -20.72 -15.54
N MET A 175 0.73 -19.57 -15.60
CA MET A 175 2.01 -19.38 -16.29
C MET A 175 3.19 -20.06 -15.59
N SER A 176 3.19 -20.09 -14.26
CA SER A 176 4.32 -20.61 -13.44
C SER A 176 4.10 -22.03 -12.91
N GLY A 177 2.87 -22.54 -13.00
CA GLY A 177 2.47 -23.78 -12.30
C GLY A 177 2.38 -23.65 -10.78
N ASN A 178 2.52 -22.43 -10.23
CA ASN A 178 2.46 -22.18 -8.79
C ASN A 178 1.01 -21.98 -8.31
N LYS A 179 0.40 -23.03 -7.76
CA LYS A 179 -0.99 -23.01 -7.28
C LYS A 179 -1.19 -22.14 -6.02
N ASP A 180 -0.14 -21.86 -5.27
CA ASP A 180 -0.25 -21.09 -4.00
C ASP A 180 -0.62 -19.63 -4.23
N LEU A 181 -0.32 -19.07 -5.42
CA LEU A 181 -0.71 -17.71 -5.78
C LEU A 181 -2.24 -17.48 -5.77
N GLN A 182 -3.03 -18.52 -5.93
CA GLN A 182 -4.50 -18.43 -5.89
C GLN A 182 -5.03 -18.07 -4.49
N THR A 183 -4.36 -18.54 -3.44
CA THR A 183 -4.79 -18.32 -2.04
C THR A 183 -4.88 -16.85 -1.67
N ILE A 184 -3.92 -16.04 -2.11
CA ILE A 184 -3.92 -14.58 -1.88
C ILE A 184 -5.09 -13.92 -2.60
N GLY A 185 -5.36 -14.34 -3.83
CA GLY A 185 -6.48 -13.81 -4.61
C GLY A 185 -7.84 -14.07 -3.97
N ASP A 186 -8.02 -15.21 -3.34
CA ASP A 186 -9.28 -15.53 -2.64
C ASP A 186 -9.49 -14.65 -1.40
N LEU A 187 -8.43 -14.33 -0.67
CA LEU A 187 -8.49 -13.39 0.44
C LEU A 187 -8.89 -11.98 -0.01
N SER A 188 -8.37 -11.52 -1.13
CA SER A 188 -8.62 -10.16 -1.62
C SER A 188 -10.08 -9.91 -2.01
N LYS A 189 -10.88 -10.94 -2.26
CA LYS A 189 -12.32 -10.82 -2.56
C LYS A 189 -13.14 -10.18 -1.43
N ASN A 190 -12.67 -10.28 -0.19
CA ASN A 190 -13.39 -9.79 0.98
C ASN A 190 -13.24 -8.28 1.22
N TYR A 191 -12.46 -7.57 0.37
CA TYR A 191 -12.14 -6.16 0.57
C TYR A 191 -12.72 -5.28 -0.53
N ASP A 192 -14.05 -5.03 -0.49
CA ASP A 192 -14.70 -4.07 -1.38
C ASP A 192 -14.23 -2.64 -1.10
N GLY A 193 -13.88 -1.91 -2.16
CA GLY A 193 -13.38 -0.53 -2.06
C GLY A 193 -11.96 -0.42 -1.51
N VAL A 194 -11.22 -1.54 -1.48
CA VAL A 194 -9.83 -1.61 -1.07
C VAL A 194 -8.98 -1.99 -2.28
N ARG A 195 -7.82 -1.39 -2.39
CA ARG A 195 -6.74 -1.77 -3.29
C ARG A 195 -5.63 -2.41 -2.48
N VAL A 196 -5.13 -3.53 -2.94
CA VAL A 196 -4.04 -4.28 -2.32
C VAL A 196 -2.97 -4.63 -3.34
N GLY A 197 -1.74 -4.77 -2.90
CA GLY A 197 -0.62 -5.06 -3.79
C GLY A 197 0.72 -5.01 -3.07
N PHE A 198 1.65 -4.28 -3.65
CA PHE A 198 3.05 -4.30 -3.24
C PHE A 198 3.53 -2.88 -2.94
N ASP A 199 4.05 -2.69 -1.74
CA ASP A 199 4.92 -1.58 -1.43
C ASP A 199 6.30 -1.91 -1.96
N MET A 200 6.89 -0.96 -2.68
CA MET A 200 8.10 -1.15 -3.43
C MET A 200 9.09 0.00 -3.19
N LYS A 201 10.36 -0.35 -3.18
CA LYS A 201 11.50 0.58 -3.02
C LYS A 201 12.50 0.40 -4.14
N ARG A 202 13.32 1.41 -4.36
CA ARG A 202 14.47 1.34 -5.30
C ARG A 202 15.63 0.56 -4.74
#